data_664aa06a35165767116560de939de1be
#
_entry.id   664aa06a35165767116560de939de1be
#
_cell.length_a   1.000
_cell.length_b   1.000
_cell.length_c   1.000
_cell.angle_alpha   90.00
_cell.angle_beta   90.00
_cell.angle_gamma   90.00
#
_symmetry.space_group_name_H-M   'P 1'
#
loop_
_entity.id
_entity.type
_entity.pdbx_description
1 polymer ?
#
loop_
_entity_poly.entity_id
_entity_poly.type
_entity_poly.pdbx_seq_one_letter_code
_entity_poly.pdbx_strand_id
1 'polypeptide(L)'
;VKLINILKSRLVQFSAIAALIVMSGATSADTPTSGVMQLAQNSDGFEVERVYMQSCWACHNSGAAGAPKVGTAADWAPRIEKGMDTLLTNAINGFNAMPAKGLCFTCTDDDLKALVQYMVDSSQ
;
A
#
# COMPACT_ATOMS: atom_id res chain seq x y z
N VAL A 1 50.43 28.89 10.39
CA VAL A 1 50.89 30.18 9.90
C VAL A 1 49.83 30.71 8.95
N LYS A 2 49.22 31.84 9.39
CA LYS A 2 48.56 32.88 8.60
C LYS A 2 47.20 32.53 7.99
N LEU A 3 46.15 33.22 8.16
CA LEU A 3 45.78 34.57 8.69
C LEU A 3 44.28 34.64 8.43
N ILE A 4 43.44 34.85 9.43
CA ILE A 4 42.97 36.15 9.94
C ILE A 4 42.83 37.22 8.84
N ASN A 5 41.64 37.70 8.81
CA ASN A 5 41.06 38.87 8.16
C ASN A 5 40.24 38.48 6.90
N ILE A 6 38.97 38.72 6.91
CA ILE A 6 38.39 40.07 6.80
C ILE A 6 37.02 40.08 7.45
N LEU A 7 37.03 40.57 8.64
CA LEU A 7 35.92 41.30 9.23
C LEU A 7 35.97 42.71 8.62
N LYS A 8 34.91 43.16 8.05
CA LYS A 8 34.42 44.54 8.09
C LYS A 8 33.51 44.88 6.93
N SER A 9 32.43 45.42 7.38
CA SER A 9 31.76 46.54 6.74
C SER A 9 30.77 46.22 5.62
N ARG A 10 29.49 46.28 5.93
CA ARG A 10 28.75 47.51 5.77
C ARG A 10 27.39 47.38 6.43
N LEU A 11 27.29 48.07 7.55
CA LEU A 11 26.03 48.71 7.96
C LEU A 11 25.64 49.71 6.87
N VAL A 12 24.48 49.56 6.30
CA VAL A 12 23.75 50.69 5.71
C VAL A 12 22.31 50.56 6.15
N GLN A 13 21.99 51.41 7.08
CA GLN A 13 20.64 51.86 7.39
C GLN A 13 20.05 52.56 6.18
N PHE A 14 18.77 52.42 6.00
CA PHE A 14 17.81 53.48 5.59
C PHE A 14 16.43 52.85 5.69
N SER A 15 15.73 53.21 6.74
CA SER A 15 14.67 54.24 6.80
C SER A 15 13.39 53.85 6.05
N ALA A 16 12.45 53.58 6.90
CA ALA A 16 11.02 53.87 6.90
C ALA A 16 10.40 54.40 5.60
N ILE A 17 9.39 53.68 5.12
CA ILE A 17 8.17 54.28 4.62
C ILE A 17 7.00 53.38 5.02
N ALA A 18 6.14 53.88 5.85
CA ALA A 18 4.84 53.33 6.12
C ALA A 18 3.92 53.56 4.94
N ALA A 19 3.24 52.52 4.51
CA ALA A 19 2.02 52.67 3.74
C ALA A 19 1.05 51.55 4.12
N LEU A 20 0.05 51.95 4.91
CA LEU A 20 -1.16 51.20 5.14
C LEU A 20 -1.89 51.01 3.80
N ILE A 21 -2.10 49.79 3.40
CA ILE A 21 -3.21 49.43 2.53
C ILE A 21 -3.90 48.21 3.15
N VAL A 22 -4.99 48.49 3.84
CA VAL A 22 -6.02 47.53 4.20
C VAL A 22 -6.76 47.22 2.90
N MET A 23 -6.64 46.00 2.43
CA MET A 23 -7.62 45.43 1.54
C MET A 23 -7.88 43.99 1.96
N SER A 24 -9.01 43.86 2.65
CA SER A 24 -9.69 42.59 2.86
C SER A 24 -9.97 41.91 1.53
N GLY A 25 -9.22 40.88 1.24
CA GLY A 25 -9.52 39.93 0.19
C GLY A 25 -9.48 38.55 0.83
N ALA A 26 -10.63 38.09 1.29
CA ALA A 26 -10.82 36.68 1.61
C ALA A 26 -10.79 35.90 0.30
N THR A 27 -9.62 35.53 -0.15
CA THR A 27 -9.48 34.46 -1.12
C THR A 27 -9.53 33.15 -0.34
N SER A 28 -10.70 32.52 -0.41
CA SER A 28 -10.81 31.09 -0.09
C SER A 28 -9.84 30.39 -1.03
N ALA A 29 -8.67 30.02 -0.52
CA ALA A 29 -7.82 29.08 -1.19
C ALA A 29 -8.56 27.75 -1.16
N ASP A 30 -9.21 27.41 -2.27
CA ASP A 30 -9.53 26.02 -2.56
C ASP A 30 -8.22 25.25 -2.52
N THR A 31 -7.99 24.60 -1.38
CA THR A 31 -6.98 23.57 -1.29
C THR A 31 -7.40 22.49 -2.29
N PRO A 32 -6.63 22.21 -3.35
CA PRO A 32 -6.90 21.03 -4.14
C PRO A 32 -6.84 19.87 -3.15
N THR A 33 -7.96 19.21 -2.96
CA THR A 33 -8.01 17.90 -2.32
C THR A 33 -7.06 17.03 -3.14
N SER A 34 -5.82 16.98 -2.69
CA SER A 34 -4.86 16.00 -3.14
C SER A 34 -5.57 14.68 -2.87
N GLY A 35 -6.03 14.04 -3.95
CA GLY A 35 -6.50 12.68 -3.86
C GLY A 35 -5.36 11.88 -3.24
N VAL A 36 -5.37 11.74 -1.93
CA VAL A 36 -4.53 10.77 -1.26
C VAL A 36 -4.94 9.44 -1.86
N MET A 37 -4.10 8.97 -2.78
CA MET A 37 -4.13 7.60 -3.21
C MET A 37 -4.02 6.80 -1.92
N GLN A 38 -5.16 6.31 -1.46
CA GLN A 38 -5.20 5.49 -0.26
C GLN A 38 -4.45 4.22 -0.62
N LEU A 39 -3.18 4.18 -0.24
CA LEU A 39 -2.41 2.95 -0.32
C LEU A 39 -3.16 1.94 0.54
N ALA A 40 -3.53 0.82 -0.06
CA ALA A 40 -4.07 -0.31 0.68
C ALA A 40 -3.13 -0.58 1.86
N GLN A 41 -3.66 -0.47 3.07
CA GLN A 41 -2.87 -0.65 4.29
C GLN A 41 -3.28 -1.97 4.92
N ASN A 42 -2.35 -2.89 4.95
CA ASN A 42 -2.53 -4.13 5.69
C ASN A 42 -2.70 -3.84 7.19
N SER A 43 -3.29 -4.77 7.89
CA SER A 43 -3.45 -4.72 9.34
C SER A 43 -2.11 -4.54 10.06
N ASP A 44 -2.12 -3.87 11.22
CA ASP A 44 -0.92 -3.68 12.02
C ASP A 44 -0.25 -5.02 12.35
N GLY A 45 1.05 -5.12 12.08
CA GLY A 45 1.82 -6.36 12.29
C GLY A 45 1.50 -7.49 11.30
N PHE A 46 0.85 -7.17 10.18
CA PHE A 46 0.58 -8.15 9.13
C PHE A 46 1.87 -8.52 8.39
N GLU A 47 2.23 -9.81 8.50
CA GLU A 47 3.36 -10.40 7.80
C GLU A 47 2.83 -11.47 6.84
N VAL A 48 2.89 -11.19 5.54
CA VAL A 48 2.22 -12.00 4.51
C VAL A 48 2.63 -13.46 4.53
N GLU A 49 3.92 -13.76 4.63
CA GLU A 49 4.41 -15.15 4.66
C GLU A 49 3.93 -15.89 5.90
N ARG A 50 3.95 -15.23 7.06
CA ARG A 50 3.49 -15.82 8.31
C ARG A 50 2.01 -16.15 8.24
N VAL A 51 1.19 -15.24 7.75
CA VAL A 51 -0.26 -15.46 7.63
C VAL A 51 -0.58 -16.50 6.55
N TYR A 52 0.16 -16.50 5.44
CA TYR A 52 0.06 -17.57 4.44
C TYR A 52 0.31 -18.95 5.04
N MET A 53 1.38 -19.11 5.81
CA MET A 53 1.71 -20.38 6.47
C MET A 53 0.63 -20.84 7.46
N GLN A 54 -0.03 -19.90 8.12
CA GLN A 54 -1.05 -20.21 9.13
C GLN A 54 -2.41 -20.57 8.52
N SER A 55 -2.81 -19.91 7.42
CA SER A 55 -4.19 -19.98 6.93
C SER A 55 -4.33 -20.61 5.54
N CYS A 56 -3.33 -20.46 4.68
CA CYS A 56 -3.44 -20.81 3.26
C CYS A 56 -2.62 -22.06 2.89
N TRP A 57 -1.46 -22.20 3.54
CA TRP A 57 -0.44 -23.19 3.19
C TRP A 57 -0.97 -24.64 3.15
N ALA A 58 -1.79 -25.02 4.10
CA ALA A 58 -2.28 -26.39 4.23
C ALA A 58 -2.92 -26.92 2.92
N CYS A 59 -3.67 -26.07 2.23
CA CYS A 59 -4.30 -26.42 0.97
C CYS A 59 -3.43 -26.03 -0.24
N HIS A 60 -2.89 -24.82 -0.23
CA HIS A 60 -2.17 -24.29 -1.41
C HIS A 60 -0.73 -24.79 -1.56
N ASN A 61 -0.18 -25.49 -0.59
CA ASN A 61 1.07 -26.22 -0.75
C ASN A 61 0.87 -27.63 -1.28
N SER A 62 -0.20 -28.29 -0.84
CA SER A 62 -0.45 -29.71 -1.15
C SER A 62 -1.34 -29.94 -2.37
N GLY A 63 -2.16 -28.94 -2.75
CA GLY A 63 -3.23 -29.08 -3.74
C GLY A 63 -4.48 -29.74 -3.20
N ALA A 64 -4.65 -29.77 -1.87
CA ALA A 64 -5.82 -30.37 -1.21
C ALA A 64 -7.12 -29.79 -1.78
N ALA A 65 -8.11 -30.63 -1.97
CA ALA A 65 -9.44 -30.26 -2.47
C ALA A 65 -9.43 -29.47 -3.79
N GLY A 66 -8.38 -29.62 -4.62
CA GLY A 66 -8.24 -28.92 -5.89
C GLY A 66 -7.69 -27.50 -5.79
N ALA A 67 -7.10 -27.14 -4.65
CA ALA A 67 -6.41 -25.86 -4.49
C ALA A 67 -5.22 -25.75 -5.46
N PRO A 68 -5.02 -24.61 -6.14
CA PRO A 68 -3.82 -24.40 -6.94
C PRO A 68 -2.58 -24.37 -6.05
N LYS A 69 -1.56 -25.13 -6.42
CA LYS A 69 -0.33 -25.20 -5.63
C LYS A 69 0.55 -23.99 -5.88
N VAL A 70 0.97 -23.31 -4.84
CA VAL A 70 1.96 -22.25 -4.93
C VAL A 70 3.27 -22.79 -5.49
N GLY A 71 3.89 -22.04 -6.40
CA GLY A 71 5.07 -22.46 -7.15
C GLY A 71 4.78 -23.30 -8.39
N THR A 72 3.51 -23.55 -8.73
CA THR A 72 3.12 -24.34 -9.91
C THR A 72 2.41 -23.43 -10.92
N ALA A 73 3.17 -22.89 -11.89
CA ALA A 73 2.64 -21.96 -12.89
C ALA A 73 1.43 -22.53 -13.65
N ALA A 74 1.43 -23.83 -13.99
CA ALA A 74 0.32 -24.48 -14.69
C ALA A 74 -0.99 -24.45 -13.88
N ASP A 75 -0.92 -24.52 -12.56
CA ASP A 75 -2.11 -24.44 -11.70
C ASP A 75 -2.65 -23.01 -11.65
N TRP A 76 -1.77 -22.01 -11.73
CA TRP A 76 -2.13 -20.61 -11.54
C TRP A 76 -2.48 -19.87 -12.83
N ALA A 77 -1.86 -20.20 -13.96
CA ALA A 77 -2.08 -19.52 -15.24
C ALA A 77 -3.57 -19.30 -15.59
N PRO A 78 -4.44 -20.35 -15.60
CA PRO A 78 -5.86 -20.17 -15.96
C PRO A 78 -6.66 -19.39 -14.91
N ARG A 79 -6.10 -19.16 -13.73
CA ARG A 79 -6.68 -18.36 -12.68
C ARG A 79 -6.26 -16.90 -12.79
N ILE A 80 -4.99 -16.65 -13.04
CA ILE A 80 -4.40 -15.33 -13.28
C ILE A 80 -5.07 -14.63 -14.47
N GLU A 81 -5.40 -15.38 -15.53
CA GLU A 81 -6.15 -14.87 -16.69
C GLU A 81 -7.51 -14.26 -16.33
N LYS A 82 -8.11 -14.67 -15.22
CA LYS A 82 -9.39 -14.11 -14.75
C LYS A 82 -9.25 -12.76 -14.06
N GLY A 83 -8.02 -12.33 -13.81
CA GLY A 83 -7.68 -11.07 -13.16
C GLY A 83 -7.70 -11.12 -11.64
N MET A 84 -6.94 -10.22 -11.04
CA MET A 84 -6.74 -10.13 -9.58
C MET A 84 -8.05 -9.90 -8.81
N ASP A 85 -8.97 -9.11 -9.36
CA ASP A 85 -10.26 -8.82 -8.70
C ASP A 85 -11.11 -10.08 -8.53
N THR A 86 -11.09 -10.97 -9.53
CA THR A 86 -11.78 -12.26 -9.45
C THR A 86 -11.13 -13.17 -8.42
N LEU A 87 -9.80 -13.22 -8.38
CA LEU A 87 -9.07 -14.01 -7.39
C LEU A 87 -9.34 -13.52 -5.97
N LEU A 88 -9.31 -12.21 -5.76
CA LEU A 88 -9.61 -11.60 -4.47
C LEU A 88 -11.06 -11.87 -4.04
N THR A 89 -12.02 -11.69 -4.95
CA THR A 89 -13.43 -11.99 -4.69
C THR A 89 -13.62 -13.45 -4.23
N ASN A 90 -12.95 -14.38 -4.90
CA ASN A 90 -12.98 -15.79 -4.53
C ASN A 90 -12.33 -16.05 -3.16
N ALA A 91 -11.26 -15.34 -2.84
CA ALA A 91 -10.60 -15.46 -1.54
C ALA A 91 -11.49 -14.92 -0.40
N ILE A 92 -12.15 -13.80 -0.61
CA ILE A 92 -13.05 -13.17 0.38
C ILE A 92 -14.27 -14.06 0.65
N ASN A 93 -14.93 -14.51 -0.42
CA ASN A 93 -16.24 -15.17 -0.31
C ASN A 93 -16.15 -16.70 -0.22
N GLY A 94 -14.97 -17.25 -0.53
CA GLY A 94 -14.79 -18.68 -0.75
C GLY A 94 -15.12 -19.08 -2.20
N PHE A 95 -14.59 -20.23 -2.64
CA PHE A 95 -14.81 -20.74 -3.97
C PHE A 95 -14.72 -22.27 -4.00
N ASN A 96 -15.79 -22.95 -4.38
CA ASN A 96 -15.89 -24.42 -4.34
C ASN A 96 -15.57 -24.93 -2.92
N ALA A 97 -14.50 -25.72 -2.77
CA ALA A 97 -14.06 -26.26 -1.49
C ALA A 97 -13.21 -25.26 -0.67
N MET A 98 -12.84 -24.13 -1.25
CA MET A 98 -12.12 -23.10 -0.51
C MET A 98 -13.08 -22.34 0.41
N PRO A 99 -12.85 -22.32 1.73
CA PRO A 99 -13.68 -21.54 2.64
C PRO A 99 -13.45 -20.04 2.47
N ALA A 100 -14.44 -19.25 2.90
CA ALA A 100 -14.31 -17.81 2.94
C ALA A 100 -13.06 -17.39 3.72
N LYS A 101 -12.34 -16.42 3.17
CA LYS A 101 -11.08 -15.86 3.69
C LYS A 101 -9.96 -16.90 3.88
N GLY A 102 -10.08 -18.12 3.32
CA GLY A 102 -9.11 -19.19 3.54
C GLY A 102 -8.89 -19.53 5.01
N LEU A 103 -9.91 -19.31 5.86
CA LEU A 103 -9.91 -19.42 7.34
C LEU A 103 -9.16 -18.29 8.07
N CYS A 104 -8.65 -17.27 7.39
CA CYS A 104 -8.11 -16.07 8.03
C CYS A 104 -9.23 -15.09 8.40
N PHE A 105 -10.03 -15.40 9.39
CA PHE A 105 -11.21 -14.60 9.75
C PHE A 105 -10.88 -13.19 10.27
N THR A 106 -9.65 -12.97 10.74
CA THR A 106 -9.17 -11.67 11.20
C THR A 106 -8.56 -10.82 10.10
N CYS A 107 -8.31 -11.42 8.91
CA CYS A 107 -7.77 -10.68 7.78
C CYS A 107 -8.77 -9.68 7.22
N THR A 108 -8.29 -8.48 6.96
CA THR A 108 -9.01 -7.48 6.15
C THR A 108 -8.96 -7.86 4.67
N ASP A 109 -9.73 -7.18 3.84
CA ASP A 109 -9.70 -7.41 2.38
C ASP A 109 -8.34 -7.01 1.79
N ASP A 110 -7.66 -6.01 2.35
CA ASP A 110 -6.30 -5.63 1.95
C ASP A 110 -5.27 -6.69 2.32
N ASP A 111 -5.40 -7.32 3.49
CA ASP A 111 -4.56 -8.46 3.89
C ASP A 111 -4.77 -9.65 2.94
N LEU A 112 -6.01 -9.94 2.60
CA LEU A 112 -6.34 -11.01 1.64
C LEU A 112 -5.80 -10.71 0.25
N LYS A 113 -5.85 -9.46 -0.17
CA LYS A 113 -5.25 -9.02 -1.44
C LYS A 113 -3.73 -9.25 -1.44
N ALA A 114 -3.04 -8.91 -0.36
CA ALA A 114 -1.61 -9.16 -0.24
C ALA A 114 -1.28 -10.66 -0.25
N LEU A 115 -2.10 -11.50 0.40
CA LEU A 115 -1.94 -12.96 0.39
C LEU A 115 -2.15 -13.56 -1.00
N VAL A 116 -3.19 -13.11 -1.71
CA VAL A 116 -3.45 -13.56 -3.10
C VAL A 116 -2.30 -13.14 -4.01
N GLN A 117 -1.84 -11.88 -3.90
CA GLN A 117 -0.71 -11.39 -4.69
C GLN A 117 0.55 -12.21 -4.41
N TYR A 118 0.88 -12.47 -3.16
CA TYR A 118 2.02 -13.31 -2.77
C TYR A 118 1.97 -14.69 -3.42
N MET A 119 0.80 -15.35 -3.41
CA MET A 119 0.63 -16.66 -4.03
C MET A 119 0.78 -16.61 -5.55
N VAL A 120 0.25 -15.58 -6.19
CA VAL A 120 0.38 -15.35 -7.63
C VAL A 120 1.84 -15.12 -8.01
N ASP A 121 2.52 -14.20 -7.33
CA ASP A 121 3.92 -13.84 -7.62
C ASP A 121 4.86 -15.04 -7.40
N SER A 122 4.57 -15.85 -6.40
CA SER A 122 5.33 -17.06 -6.10
C SER A 122 5.07 -18.21 -7.10
N SER A 123 4.16 -18.02 -8.06
CA SER A 123 3.70 -19.11 -8.96
C SER A 123 3.85 -18.77 -10.45
N GLN A 124 4.51 -17.66 -10.78
CA GLN A 124 4.79 -17.23 -12.17
C GLN A 124 6.17 -17.61 -12.66
#